data_333c15f9af6ef39f5486028954c2f3ca
#
_entry.id   333c15f9af6ef39f5486028954c2f3ca
#
_cell.length_a   1.000
_cell.length_b   1.000
_cell.length_c   1.000
_cell.angle_alpha   90.00
_cell.angle_beta   90.00
_cell.angle_gamma   90.00
#
_symmetry.space_group_name_H-M   'P 1'
#
loop_
_entity.id
_entity.type
_entity.pdbx_description
1 polymer ?
#
loop_
_entity_poly.entity_id
_entity_poly.type
_entity_poly.pdbx_seq_one_letter_code
_entity_poly.pdbx_strand_id
1 'polypeptide(L)'
;MMHLARSAPLFALATLLMPAAALHAQDEAAAPPIAVPPEASAAAEAPKPAAKTVPVALTTSLGTVTIAVEVERAPLTAANFLRYVDQKRLDGTAFYRAFKYDDEQFGGFIQGGTQNDPKRILAPVPHEPTSQTGLSHTDGVISMAQAAPGTATGDFFIMVGDQKGFDATADQPGYAAFARVTSGMDVIRAIWNAPRSPTKGEGLMKGQMLEQQVKILTARRAPEG
;
A
#
# COMPACT_ATOMS: atom_id res chain seq x y z
N MET A 1 52.59 -31.04 8.84
CA MET A 1 52.57 -32.18 9.77
C MET A 1 51.24 -32.25 10.48
N MET A 2 50.66 -33.47 10.48
CA MET A 2 49.46 -33.98 11.20
C MET A 2 48.12 -33.45 10.67
N HIS A 3 47.41 -34.14 9.81
CA HIS A 3 46.62 -35.40 9.83
C HIS A 3 45.78 -35.61 11.09
N LEU A 4 44.47 -35.70 10.91
CA LEU A 4 43.52 -36.75 11.37
C LEU A 4 42.12 -36.22 11.11
N ALA A 5 41.26 -36.82 10.47
CA ALA A 5 40.69 -38.16 10.27
C ALA A 5 39.18 -38.09 10.51
N ARG A 6 38.50 -38.53 9.50
CA ARG A 6 37.12 -38.97 9.27
C ARG A 6 36.43 -39.65 10.46
N SER A 7 35.10 -39.40 10.57
CA SER A 7 34.16 -40.47 10.97
C SER A 7 32.76 -40.14 10.47
N ALA A 8 32.23 -40.96 9.59
CA ALA A 8 30.81 -41.09 9.24
C ALA A 8 30.21 -42.24 10.10
N PRO A 9 28.93 -42.18 10.45
CA PRO A 9 28.18 -43.37 10.77
C PRO A 9 27.20 -43.77 9.67
N LEU A 10 27.30 -45.03 9.31
CA LEU A 10 26.35 -45.87 8.58
C LEU A 10 25.01 -45.93 9.33
N PHE A 11 23.89 -45.73 8.63
CA PHE A 11 22.58 -46.16 9.13
C PHE A 11 22.00 -47.28 8.27
N ALA A 12 21.67 -48.35 8.96
CA ALA A 12 21.20 -49.61 8.45
C ALA A 12 19.75 -49.52 7.90
N LEU A 13 19.58 -50.20 6.79
CA LEU A 13 18.31 -50.46 6.11
C LEU A 13 17.58 -51.60 6.85
N ALA A 14 16.40 -51.31 7.43
CA ALA A 14 15.53 -52.36 7.98
C ALA A 14 14.33 -52.56 7.03
N THR A 15 14.35 -53.65 6.32
CA THR A 15 13.23 -54.21 5.55
C THR A 15 12.21 -54.84 6.50
N LEU A 16 10.94 -54.40 6.44
CA LEU A 16 9.85 -55.07 7.16
C LEU A 16 8.87 -55.69 6.14
N LEU A 17 8.77 -57.04 6.23
CA LEU A 17 7.85 -57.88 5.48
C LEU A 17 6.39 -57.61 5.90
N MET A 18 5.50 -57.46 4.94
CA MET A 18 4.05 -57.54 5.16
C MET A 18 3.53 -58.99 4.97
N PRO A 19 2.61 -59.46 5.81
CA PRO A 19 1.80 -60.62 5.49
C PRO A 19 0.52 -60.23 4.77
N ALA A 20 0.17 -60.96 3.71
CA ALA A 20 -1.08 -60.94 3.04
C ALA A 20 -2.14 -61.67 3.89
N ALA A 21 -3.33 -61.08 4.08
CA ALA A 21 -4.52 -61.81 4.56
C ALA A 21 -5.81 -61.24 3.99
N ALA A 22 -6.43 -62.11 3.24
CA ALA A 22 -7.88 -62.42 3.17
C ALA A 22 -8.89 -61.33 2.78
N LEU A 23 -9.37 -61.53 1.58
CA LEU A 23 -10.62 -61.05 0.99
C LEU A 23 -11.82 -61.51 1.82
N HIS A 24 -12.59 -60.58 2.38
CA HIS A 24 -13.97 -60.84 2.82
C HIS A 24 -14.90 -59.86 2.10
N ALA A 25 -15.74 -60.45 1.24
CA ALA A 25 -16.89 -59.76 0.69
C ALA A 25 -17.91 -59.55 1.80
N GLN A 26 -18.33 -58.32 2.05
CA GLN A 26 -19.51 -58.01 2.86
C GLN A 26 -20.37 -57.00 2.11
N ASP A 27 -21.50 -57.53 1.72
CA ASP A 27 -22.86 -57.02 1.60
C ASP A 27 -23.03 -55.48 1.61
N GLU A 28 -23.50 -55.01 0.46
CA GLU A 28 -23.87 -53.64 0.16
C GLU A 28 -25.23 -53.32 0.82
N ALA A 29 -25.19 -52.77 2.03
CA ALA A 29 -26.36 -52.14 2.64
C ALA A 29 -26.39 -50.67 2.22
N ALA A 30 -27.38 -50.32 1.40
CA ALA A 30 -27.66 -48.98 0.94
C ALA A 30 -27.81 -47.99 2.11
N ALA A 31 -26.92 -47.01 2.21
CA ALA A 31 -27.05 -45.91 3.12
C ALA A 31 -28.20 -44.98 2.67
N PRO A 32 -29.01 -44.47 3.62
CA PRO A 32 -30.06 -43.50 3.29
C PRO A 32 -29.48 -42.18 2.75
N PRO A 33 -30.18 -41.46 1.86
CA PRO A 33 -29.70 -40.21 1.29
C PRO A 33 -29.46 -39.17 2.41
N ILE A 34 -28.24 -38.68 2.51
CA ILE A 34 -27.88 -37.56 3.37
C ILE A 34 -28.63 -36.33 2.84
N ALA A 35 -29.60 -35.84 3.60
CA ALA A 35 -30.25 -34.56 3.34
C ALA A 35 -29.18 -33.46 3.46
N VAL A 36 -28.81 -32.86 2.33
CA VAL A 36 -27.99 -31.64 2.29
C VAL A 36 -28.82 -30.55 2.96
N PRO A 37 -28.33 -29.92 4.02
CA PRO A 37 -28.96 -28.72 4.58
C PRO A 37 -29.04 -27.66 3.47
N PRO A 38 -30.14 -26.88 3.36
CA PRO A 38 -30.16 -25.77 2.41
C PRO A 38 -28.99 -24.86 2.71
N GLU A 39 -28.12 -24.65 1.71
CA GLU A 39 -27.10 -23.62 1.76
C GLU A 39 -27.77 -22.34 2.23
N ALA A 40 -27.35 -21.86 3.40
CA ALA A 40 -27.72 -20.53 3.88
C ALA A 40 -27.24 -19.57 2.81
N SER A 41 -28.17 -19.11 1.97
CA SER A 41 -27.92 -17.99 1.04
C SER A 41 -27.30 -16.88 1.85
N ALA A 42 -26.00 -16.65 1.65
CA ALA A 42 -25.33 -15.49 2.21
C ALA A 42 -26.13 -14.29 1.70
N ALA A 43 -26.94 -13.71 2.61
CA ALA A 43 -27.64 -12.47 2.33
C ALA A 43 -26.57 -11.48 1.86
N ALA A 44 -26.63 -11.09 0.60
CA ALA A 44 -25.78 -10.05 0.06
C ALA A 44 -25.97 -8.81 0.95
N GLU A 45 -24.95 -8.50 1.75
CA GLU A 45 -24.94 -7.32 2.60
C GLU A 45 -25.20 -6.12 1.68
N ALA A 46 -26.25 -5.36 1.96
CA ALA A 46 -26.59 -4.17 1.18
C ALA A 46 -25.33 -3.28 1.08
N PRO A 47 -25.01 -2.71 -0.09
CA PRO A 47 -23.82 -1.93 -0.26
C PRO A 47 -23.79 -0.80 0.77
N LYS A 48 -22.78 -0.83 1.65
CA LYS A 48 -22.57 0.23 2.65
C LYS A 48 -22.48 1.56 1.91
N PRO A 49 -23.19 2.60 2.35
CA PRO A 49 -23.12 3.92 1.71
C PRO A 49 -21.66 4.33 1.49
N ALA A 50 -21.36 4.88 0.31
CA ALA A 50 -20.01 5.35 0.01
C ALA A 50 -19.60 6.41 1.05
N ALA A 51 -18.43 6.24 1.66
CA ALA A 51 -17.91 7.18 2.64
C ALA A 51 -17.72 8.56 2.01
N LYS A 52 -18.01 9.62 2.78
CA LYS A 52 -17.90 10.99 2.32
C LYS A 52 -16.47 11.35 1.95
N THR A 53 -16.27 11.85 0.74
CA THR A 53 -14.96 12.29 0.24
C THR A 53 -15.03 13.74 -0.25
N VAL A 54 -13.87 14.39 -0.33
CA VAL A 54 -13.71 15.72 -0.93
C VAL A 54 -12.80 15.58 -2.15
N PRO A 55 -13.27 15.92 -3.36
CA PRO A 55 -12.44 15.87 -4.56
C PRO A 55 -11.39 16.99 -4.56
N VAL A 56 -10.16 16.67 -4.95
CA VAL A 56 -9.07 17.62 -5.12
C VAL A 56 -8.36 17.35 -6.45
N ALA A 57 -8.17 18.41 -7.23
CA ALA A 57 -7.37 18.37 -8.47
C ALA A 57 -5.93 18.83 -8.18
N LEU A 58 -4.97 17.96 -8.51
CA LEU A 58 -3.53 18.24 -8.52
C LEU A 58 -3.12 18.50 -9.98
N THR A 59 -2.91 19.74 -10.36
CA THR A 59 -2.36 20.06 -11.69
C THR A 59 -0.85 19.97 -11.63
N THR A 60 -0.28 19.08 -12.42
CA THR A 60 1.18 18.90 -12.51
C THR A 60 1.72 19.35 -13.86
N SER A 61 3.06 19.41 -13.99
CA SER A 61 3.70 19.68 -15.28
C SER A 61 3.51 18.56 -16.31
N LEU A 62 2.98 17.40 -15.93
CA LEU A 62 2.71 16.26 -16.84
C LEU A 62 1.20 16.00 -17.06
N GLY A 63 0.33 16.72 -16.36
CA GLY A 63 -1.11 16.54 -16.46
C GLY A 63 -1.81 16.72 -15.12
N THR A 64 -3.13 16.57 -15.13
CA THR A 64 -3.96 16.71 -13.92
C THR A 64 -4.32 15.34 -13.34
N VAL A 65 -4.19 15.22 -12.04
CA VAL A 65 -4.61 14.06 -11.24
C VAL A 65 -5.74 14.49 -10.33
N THR A 66 -6.87 13.79 -10.36
CA THR A 66 -7.97 14.01 -9.42
C THR A 66 -7.93 12.94 -8.34
N ILE A 67 -8.08 13.37 -7.09
CA ILE A 67 -8.08 12.50 -5.92
C ILE A 67 -9.35 12.69 -5.10
N ALA A 68 -9.82 11.65 -4.45
CA ALA A 68 -10.90 11.68 -3.46
C ALA A 68 -10.28 11.59 -2.06
N VAL A 69 -10.42 12.66 -1.28
CA VAL A 69 -9.90 12.75 0.11
C VAL A 69 -10.95 12.25 1.08
N GLU A 70 -10.62 11.25 1.89
CA GLU A 70 -11.50 10.44 2.75
C GLU A 70 -11.81 11.15 4.08
N VAL A 71 -12.63 12.18 4.05
CA VAL A 71 -12.92 13.05 5.21
C VAL A 71 -13.73 12.35 6.31
N GLU A 72 -14.40 11.26 5.99
CA GLU A 72 -15.16 10.46 6.98
C GLU A 72 -14.30 9.38 7.62
N ARG A 73 -13.47 8.67 6.81
CA ARG A 73 -12.68 7.53 7.29
C ARG A 73 -11.36 7.95 7.93
N ALA A 74 -10.70 9.00 7.42
CA ALA A 74 -9.43 9.52 7.92
C ALA A 74 -9.53 11.02 8.22
N PRO A 75 -10.38 11.46 9.17
CA PRO A 75 -10.73 12.86 9.36
C PRO A 75 -9.56 13.76 9.74
N LEU A 76 -8.64 13.31 10.57
CA LEU A 76 -7.49 14.13 11.00
C LEU A 76 -6.50 14.31 9.86
N THR A 77 -6.17 13.23 9.17
CA THR A 77 -5.22 13.23 8.05
C THR A 77 -5.79 13.99 6.85
N ALA A 78 -7.06 13.75 6.52
CA ALA A 78 -7.79 14.47 5.47
C ALA A 78 -7.84 15.97 5.76
N ALA A 79 -8.20 16.36 6.98
CA ALA A 79 -8.23 17.78 7.38
C ALA A 79 -6.84 18.42 7.28
N ASN A 80 -5.78 17.72 7.67
CA ASN A 80 -4.41 18.19 7.49
C ASN A 80 -4.10 18.44 6.02
N PHE A 81 -4.30 17.47 5.14
CA PHE A 81 -4.04 17.60 3.71
C PHE A 81 -4.86 18.73 3.07
N LEU A 82 -6.13 18.83 3.39
CA LEU A 82 -7.01 19.90 2.88
C LEU A 82 -6.55 21.29 3.33
N ARG A 83 -5.96 21.45 4.54
CA ARG A 83 -5.35 22.74 4.94
C ARG A 83 -4.18 23.13 4.03
N TYR A 84 -3.34 22.17 3.59
CA TYR A 84 -2.28 22.44 2.62
C TYR A 84 -2.85 22.88 1.26
N VAL A 85 -3.95 22.27 0.82
CA VAL A 85 -4.66 22.63 -0.42
C VAL A 85 -5.26 24.05 -0.30
N ASP A 86 -6.05 24.30 0.75
CA ASP A 86 -6.76 25.58 0.96
C ASP A 86 -5.79 26.76 1.15
N GLN A 87 -4.67 26.52 1.83
CA GLN A 87 -3.62 27.52 2.04
C GLN A 87 -2.60 27.59 0.89
N LYS A 88 -2.83 26.85 -0.22
CA LYS A 88 -1.96 26.80 -1.41
C LYS A 88 -0.50 26.43 -1.09
N ARG A 89 -0.26 25.66 -0.03
CA ARG A 89 1.09 25.28 0.42
C ARG A 89 1.73 24.23 -0.47
N LEU A 90 0.94 23.50 -1.27
CA LEU A 90 1.40 22.55 -2.27
C LEU A 90 1.74 23.22 -3.62
N ASP A 91 1.31 24.45 -3.87
CA ASP A 91 1.58 25.14 -5.13
C ASP A 91 3.09 25.35 -5.34
N GLY A 92 3.57 24.97 -6.51
CA GLY A 92 4.99 25.04 -6.87
C GLY A 92 5.89 24.03 -6.18
N THR A 93 5.34 23.10 -5.37
CA THR A 93 6.09 21.94 -4.86
C THR A 93 6.30 20.91 -5.96
N ALA A 94 6.75 19.70 -5.64
CA ALA A 94 7.02 18.69 -6.66
C ALA A 94 6.83 17.26 -6.14
N PHE A 95 6.60 16.33 -7.08
CA PHE A 95 6.98 14.94 -6.92
C PHE A 95 8.49 14.86 -7.15
N TYR A 96 9.22 14.32 -6.18
CA TYR A 96 10.69 14.35 -6.17
C TYR A 96 11.33 12.96 -6.06
N ARG A 97 10.54 11.92 -5.71
CA ARG A 97 11.02 10.56 -5.50
C ARG A 97 10.07 9.56 -6.16
N ALA A 98 10.65 8.54 -6.78
CA ALA A 98 9.95 7.36 -7.26
C ALA A 98 10.66 6.12 -6.71
N PHE A 99 9.95 5.33 -5.90
CA PHE A 99 10.43 4.05 -5.40
C PHE A 99 9.88 2.93 -6.28
N LYS A 100 10.75 1.98 -6.62
CA LYS A 100 10.42 0.73 -7.30
C LYS A 100 11.09 -0.41 -6.59
N TYR A 101 10.41 -1.54 -6.47
CA TYR A 101 11.06 -2.79 -6.11
C TYR A 101 11.94 -3.27 -7.27
N ASP A 102 12.93 -4.13 -6.98
CA ASP A 102 13.81 -4.70 -8.01
C ASP A 102 13.02 -5.52 -9.03
N ASP A 103 11.99 -6.23 -8.57
CA ASP A 103 10.97 -6.83 -9.42
C ASP A 103 9.81 -5.85 -9.59
N GLU A 104 9.75 -5.22 -10.77
CA GLU A 104 8.76 -4.16 -11.08
C GLU A 104 7.30 -4.63 -11.01
N GLN A 105 7.03 -5.95 -11.04
CA GLN A 105 5.68 -6.48 -10.85
C GLN A 105 5.08 -6.11 -9.49
N PHE A 106 5.92 -5.90 -8.47
CA PHE A 106 5.49 -5.47 -7.15
C PHE A 106 5.18 -3.97 -7.05
N GLY A 107 5.40 -3.21 -8.14
CA GLY A 107 5.08 -1.78 -8.18
C GLY A 107 6.00 -0.92 -7.31
N GLY A 108 5.40 -0.01 -6.54
CA GLY A 108 6.11 0.92 -5.67
C GLY A 108 5.26 2.15 -5.33
N PHE A 109 5.87 3.33 -5.34
CA PHE A 109 5.15 4.58 -5.12
C PHE A 109 5.92 5.79 -5.68
N ILE A 110 5.21 6.90 -5.85
CA ILE A 110 5.81 8.23 -6.03
C ILE A 110 5.59 9.05 -4.76
N GLN A 111 6.55 9.91 -4.43
CA GLN A 111 6.47 10.78 -3.25
C GLN A 111 6.66 12.24 -3.66
N GLY A 112 5.81 13.11 -3.09
CA GLY A 112 5.83 14.54 -3.33
C GLY A 112 5.38 15.33 -2.11
N GLY A 113 5.37 16.65 -2.24
CA GLY A 113 4.92 17.56 -1.19
C GLY A 113 5.93 18.65 -0.87
N THR A 114 5.96 19.04 0.39
CA THR A 114 6.71 20.22 0.85
C THR A 114 8.21 20.00 1.02
N GLN A 115 8.70 18.76 0.98
CA GLN A 115 10.10 18.38 1.26
C GLN A 115 10.59 18.96 2.61
N ASN A 116 9.69 18.99 3.60
CA ASN A 116 9.92 19.58 4.92
C ASN A 116 10.41 21.04 4.91
N ASP A 117 10.11 21.82 3.86
CA ASP A 117 10.41 23.25 3.82
C ASP A 117 9.71 23.95 5.00
N PRO A 118 10.48 24.55 5.95
CA PRO A 118 9.93 25.19 7.15
C PRO A 118 8.97 26.34 6.86
N LYS A 119 9.01 26.93 5.66
CA LYS A 119 8.06 27.97 5.22
C LYS A 119 6.72 27.40 4.78
N ARG A 120 6.66 26.10 4.49
CA ARG A 120 5.48 25.43 3.93
C ARG A 120 4.83 24.47 4.90
N ILE A 121 5.59 23.81 5.78
CA ILE A 121 5.05 22.82 6.71
C ILE A 121 4.11 23.45 7.75
N LEU A 122 3.10 22.70 8.14
CA LEU A 122 2.22 22.94 9.29
C LEU A 122 2.65 22.03 10.45
N ALA A 123 2.07 22.23 11.62
CA ALA A 123 2.27 21.30 12.74
C ALA A 123 1.95 19.86 12.33
N PRO A 124 2.71 18.88 12.82
CA PRO A 124 2.46 17.48 12.56
C PRO A 124 1.04 17.05 12.95
N VAL A 125 0.50 16.06 12.23
CA VAL A 125 -0.82 15.51 12.49
C VAL A 125 -0.73 14.20 13.28
N PRO A 126 -1.65 13.93 14.22
CA PRO A 126 -1.75 12.62 14.86
C PRO A 126 -1.88 11.50 13.82
N HIS A 127 -1.31 10.33 14.13
CA HIS A 127 -1.35 9.19 13.25
C HIS A 127 -2.72 8.53 13.23
N GLU A 128 -3.28 8.29 12.05
CA GLU A 128 -4.51 7.51 11.82
C GLU A 128 -4.14 6.23 11.06
N PRO A 129 -3.85 5.11 11.74
CA PRO A 129 -3.46 3.88 11.08
C PRO A 129 -4.58 3.26 10.25
N THR A 130 -4.23 2.45 9.25
CA THR A 130 -5.22 1.75 8.42
C THR A 130 -6.12 0.80 9.20
N SER A 131 -5.67 0.27 10.32
CA SER A 131 -6.48 -0.54 11.25
C SER A 131 -7.64 0.26 11.88
N GLN A 132 -7.50 1.58 11.99
CA GLN A 132 -8.55 2.48 12.49
C GLN A 132 -9.46 2.97 11.34
N THR A 133 -8.87 3.33 10.20
CA THR A 133 -9.61 3.96 9.09
C THR A 133 -10.29 2.94 8.16
N GLY A 134 -9.84 1.68 8.17
CA GLY A 134 -10.29 0.64 7.25
C GLY A 134 -9.84 0.87 5.80
N LEU A 135 -8.90 1.81 5.58
CA LEU A 135 -8.25 1.99 4.29
C LEU A 135 -7.10 0.99 4.14
N SER A 136 -6.75 0.65 2.90
CA SER A 136 -5.61 -0.24 2.62
C SER A 136 -4.82 0.31 1.45
N HIS A 137 -3.50 0.09 1.45
CA HIS A 137 -2.57 0.59 0.45
C HIS A 137 -2.66 -0.20 -0.85
N THR A 138 -3.75 0.00 -1.59
CA THR A 138 -3.94 -0.53 -2.95
C THR A 138 -3.49 0.49 -4.01
N ASP A 139 -3.47 0.09 -5.30
CA ASP A 139 -3.10 0.95 -6.43
C ASP A 139 -3.85 2.29 -6.38
N GLY A 140 -3.13 3.39 -6.48
CA GLY A 140 -3.67 4.75 -6.44
C GLY A 140 -4.02 5.29 -5.06
N VAL A 141 -3.87 4.53 -3.97
CA VAL A 141 -4.07 5.04 -2.60
C VAL A 141 -2.95 6.01 -2.21
N ILE A 142 -3.32 7.03 -1.44
CA ILE A 142 -2.44 8.12 -1.02
C ILE A 142 -2.29 8.10 0.50
N SER A 143 -1.05 8.17 0.96
CA SER A 143 -0.69 8.18 2.38
C SER A 143 0.25 9.31 2.73
N MET A 144 0.25 9.71 4.02
CA MET A 144 1.22 10.68 4.52
C MET A 144 2.59 10.04 4.71
N ALA A 145 3.62 10.73 4.23
CA ALA A 145 5.00 10.39 4.55
C ALA A 145 5.34 10.83 5.97
N GLN A 146 6.00 9.95 6.73
CA GLN A 146 6.39 10.20 8.12
C GLN A 146 7.68 9.46 8.47
N ALA A 147 8.45 10.00 9.40
CA ALA A 147 9.61 9.33 9.98
C ALA A 147 9.22 8.41 11.14
N ALA A 148 8.18 8.77 11.88
CA ALA A 148 7.55 8.00 12.95
C ALA A 148 6.06 8.35 13.04
N PRO A 149 5.21 7.52 13.65
CA PRO A 149 3.80 7.85 13.87
C PRO A 149 3.62 9.22 14.52
N GLY A 150 2.73 10.04 13.97
CA GLY A 150 2.44 11.40 14.46
C GLY A 150 3.47 12.47 14.06
N THR A 151 4.40 12.17 13.14
CA THR A 151 5.36 13.16 12.61
C THR A 151 5.03 13.63 11.19
N ALA A 152 3.93 13.19 10.61
CA ALA A 152 3.52 13.56 9.26
C ALA A 152 3.17 15.05 9.17
N THR A 153 3.66 15.71 8.12
CA THR A 153 3.43 17.15 7.85
C THR A 153 2.78 17.37 6.50
N GLY A 154 3.54 17.70 5.45
CA GLY A 154 3.03 18.07 4.12
C GLY A 154 3.54 17.18 2.98
N ASP A 155 4.30 16.14 3.29
CA ASP A 155 4.77 15.18 2.30
C ASP A 155 3.85 13.95 2.25
N PHE A 156 3.59 13.47 1.06
CA PHE A 156 2.69 12.33 0.81
C PHE A 156 3.24 11.44 -0.31
N PHE A 157 2.74 10.22 -0.38
CA PHE A 157 3.09 9.30 -1.46
C PHE A 157 1.83 8.65 -2.04
N ILE A 158 1.91 8.27 -3.33
CA ILE A 158 0.83 7.65 -4.10
C ILE A 158 1.31 6.28 -4.54
N MET A 159 0.54 5.25 -4.23
CA MET A 159 0.85 3.88 -4.58
C MET A 159 0.74 3.62 -6.08
N VAL A 160 1.66 2.82 -6.60
CA VAL A 160 1.62 2.19 -7.92
C VAL A 160 1.67 0.69 -7.71
N GLY A 161 0.55 0.02 -7.93
CA GLY A 161 0.31 -1.35 -7.50
C GLY A 161 -0.05 -1.46 -6.03
N ASP A 162 -0.51 -2.65 -5.63
CA ASP A 162 -0.93 -2.93 -4.27
C ASP A 162 0.28 -3.08 -3.33
N GLN A 163 0.27 -2.34 -2.22
CA GLN A 163 1.37 -2.24 -1.26
C GLN A 163 0.86 -2.49 0.17
N LYS A 164 0.15 -3.59 0.38
CA LYS A 164 -0.47 -3.92 1.69
C LYS A 164 0.54 -4.05 2.84
N GLY A 165 1.83 -4.19 2.56
CA GLY A 165 2.89 -4.13 3.57
C GLY A 165 3.05 -2.76 4.26
N PHE A 166 2.40 -1.71 3.72
CA PHE A 166 2.30 -0.38 4.34
C PHE A 166 1.12 -0.24 5.30
N ASP A 167 0.20 -1.22 5.32
CA ASP A 167 -0.93 -1.24 6.25
C ASP A 167 -0.46 -1.48 7.69
N ALA A 168 -1.25 -0.99 8.63
CA ALA A 168 -1.02 -1.27 10.05
C ALA A 168 -1.29 -2.75 10.36
N THR A 169 -0.42 -3.33 11.17
CA THR A 169 -0.54 -4.68 11.73
C THR A 169 -0.48 -4.63 13.25
N ALA A 170 -0.57 -5.77 13.93
CA ALA A 170 -0.41 -5.83 15.38
C ALA A 170 0.98 -5.31 15.83
N ASP A 171 2.01 -5.51 15.01
CA ASP A 171 3.40 -5.21 15.34
C ASP A 171 3.91 -3.91 14.71
N GLN A 172 3.19 -3.35 13.74
CA GLN A 172 3.62 -2.15 13.04
C GLN A 172 2.48 -1.15 12.84
N PRO A 173 2.72 0.14 13.11
CA PRO A 173 1.70 1.18 12.97
C PRO A 173 1.32 1.48 11.52
N GLY A 174 2.12 1.06 10.53
CA GLY A 174 1.92 1.36 9.11
C GLY A 174 1.95 2.86 8.80
N TYR A 175 1.29 3.22 7.70
CA TYR A 175 1.16 4.61 7.26
C TYR A 175 -0.30 5.04 7.26
N ALA A 176 -0.53 6.37 7.35
CA ALA A 176 -1.87 6.95 7.38
C ALA A 176 -2.40 7.17 5.96
N ALA A 177 -3.14 6.18 5.43
CA ALA A 177 -3.87 6.30 4.18
C ALA A 177 -5.06 7.24 4.35
N PHE A 178 -5.27 8.20 3.41
CA PHE A 178 -6.29 9.22 3.55
C PHE A 178 -7.00 9.63 2.26
N ALA A 179 -6.54 9.16 1.11
CA ALA A 179 -7.13 9.51 -0.18
C ALA A 179 -6.84 8.43 -1.22
N ARG A 180 -7.49 8.56 -2.39
CA ARG A 180 -7.21 7.73 -3.55
C ARG A 180 -7.32 8.52 -4.85
N VAL A 181 -6.57 8.12 -5.86
CA VAL A 181 -6.70 8.67 -7.21
C VAL A 181 -8.00 8.19 -7.84
N THR A 182 -8.77 9.11 -8.40
CA THR A 182 -10.01 8.84 -9.14
C THR A 182 -9.84 9.06 -10.65
N SER A 183 -8.86 9.88 -11.05
CA SER A 183 -8.50 10.10 -12.45
C SER A 183 -7.04 10.53 -12.57
N GLY A 184 -6.36 10.18 -13.67
CA GLY A 184 -4.98 10.57 -13.92
C GLY A 184 -3.94 9.56 -13.40
N MET A 185 -4.28 8.29 -13.24
CA MET A 185 -3.29 7.24 -12.91
C MET A 185 -2.22 7.06 -13.99
N ASP A 186 -2.50 7.40 -15.24
CA ASP A 186 -1.53 7.46 -16.33
C ASP A 186 -0.44 8.51 -16.06
N VAL A 187 -0.81 9.69 -15.53
CA VAL A 187 0.14 10.73 -15.09
C VAL A 187 0.98 10.21 -13.91
N ILE A 188 0.37 9.54 -12.93
CA ILE A 188 1.10 8.93 -11.80
C ILE A 188 2.11 7.89 -12.29
N ARG A 189 1.72 7.01 -13.19
CA ARG A 189 2.62 6.02 -13.79
C ARG A 189 3.71 6.66 -14.65
N ALA A 190 3.42 7.76 -15.36
CA ALA A 190 4.44 8.51 -16.11
C ALA A 190 5.50 9.11 -15.15
N ILE A 191 5.09 9.66 -14.00
CA ILE A 191 6.01 10.15 -12.96
C ILE A 191 6.84 8.99 -12.38
N TRP A 192 6.20 7.87 -12.07
CA TRP A 192 6.84 6.69 -11.50
C TRP A 192 7.90 6.09 -12.45
N ASN A 193 7.65 6.16 -13.76
CA ASN A 193 8.58 5.69 -14.78
C ASN A 193 9.63 6.73 -15.20
N ALA A 194 9.57 7.95 -14.69
CA ALA A 194 10.54 8.97 -14.99
C ALA A 194 11.97 8.59 -14.55
N PRO A 195 13.01 9.07 -15.23
CA PRO A 195 14.39 8.77 -14.88
C PRO A 195 14.72 9.17 -13.46
N ARG A 196 15.42 8.27 -12.74
CA ARG A 196 15.92 8.48 -11.37
C ARG A 196 17.42 8.69 -11.40
N SER A 197 17.90 9.60 -10.57
CA SER A 197 19.33 9.86 -10.43
C SER A 197 20.01 8.75 -9.62
N PRO A 198 21.06 8.11 -10.12
CA PRO A 198 21.75 7.05 -9.38
C PRO A 198 22.54 7.58 -8.18
N THR A 199 22.77 8.89 -8.12
CA THR A 199 23.62 9.52 -7.10
C THR A 199 22.88 10.39 -6.10
N LYS A 200 21.69 10.93 -6.46
CA LYS A 200 20.88 11.75 -5.56
C LYS A 200 20.20 10.92 -4.48
N GLY A 201 19.93 11.56 -3.34
CA GLY A 201 19.35 10.95 -2.15
C GLY A 201 20.40 10.42 -1.19
N GLU A 202 20.00 10.23 0.06
CA GLU A 202 20.85 9.73 1.14
C GLU A 202 20.25 8.46 1.76
N GLY A 203 21.09 7.61 2.32
CA GLY A 203 20.66 6.37 2.96
C GLY A 203 19.78 5.52 2.05
N LEU A 204 18.63 5.10 2.55
CA LEU A 204 17.65 4.28 1.82
C LEU A 204 17.03 4.99 0.60
N MET A 205 17.14 6.32 0.50
CA MET A 205 16.59 7.08 -0.63
C MET A 205 17.58 7.25 -1.79
N LYS A 206 18.83 6.84 -1.64
CA LYS A 206 19.85 6.94 -2.70
C LYS A 206 19.41 6.15 -3.93
N GLY A 207 19.46 6.80 -5.10
CA GLY A 207 19.02 6.19 -6.36
C GLY A 207 17.51 6.20 -6.59
N GLN A 208 16.73 6.80 -5.67
CA GLN A 208 15.27 6.88 -5.79
C GLN A 208 14.75 8.29 -6.12
N MET A 209 15.65 9.29 -6.12
CA MET A 209 15.26 10.67 -6.42
C MET A 209 15.11 10.85 -7.93
N LEU A 210 14.03 11.51 -8.35
CA LEU A 210 13.83 11.82 -9.77
C LEU A 210 14.97 12.71 -10.30
N GLU A 211 15.45 12.42 -11.50
CA GLU A 211 16.45 13.25 -12.20
C GLU A 211 15.93 14.67 -12.40
N GLN A 212 14.70 14.78 -12.88
CA GLN A 212 13.92 15.99 -12.96
C GLN A 212 12.64 15.83 -12.14
N GLN A 213 12.47 16.71 -11.16
CA GLN A 213 11.26 16.74 -10.35
C GLN A 213 10.06 17.17 -11.18
N VAL A 214 8.91 16.52 -10.99
CA VAL A 214 7.66 16.88 -11.64
C VAL A 214 6.90 17.88 -10.76
N LYS A 215 6.73 19.11 -11.25
CA LYS A 215 6.09 20.19 -10.48
C LYS A 215 4.62 19.93 -10.24
N ILE A 216 4.16 20.19 -9.00
CA ILE A 216 2.78 20.38 -8.64
C ILE A 216 2.50 21.88 -8.82
N LEU A 217 1.88 22.24 -9.93
CA LEU A 217 1.61 23.63 -10.27
C LEU A 217 0.56 24.22 -9.33
N THR A 218 -0.52 23.48 -9.12
CA THR A 218 -1.59 23.85 -8.17
C THR A 218 -2.25 22.62 -7.57
N ALA A 219 -2.78 22.79 -6.36
CA ALA A 219 -3.69 21.86 -5.70
C ALA A 219 -4.98 22.60 -5.31
N ARG A 220 -6.16 22.15 -5.77
CA ARG A 220 -7.44 22.84 -5.53
C ARG A 220 -8.55 21.83 -5.24
N ARG A 221 -9.47 22.19 -4.34
CA ARG A 221 -10.74 21.44 -4.26
C ARG A 221 -11.42 21.50 -5.63
N ALA A 222 -11.92 20.37 -6.09
CA ALA A 222 -12.70 20.26 -7.31
C ALA A 222 -14.19 20.22 -6.97
N PRO A 223 -15.09 20.57 -7.90
CA PRO A 223 -16.52 20.35 -7.72
C PRO A 223 -16.81 18.87 -7.46
N GLU A 224 -17.82 18.61 -6.63
CA GLU A 224 -18.40 17.26 -6.53
C GLU A 224 -19.03 16.93 -7.89
N GLY A 225 -18.60 15.81 -8.51
CA GLY A 225 -19.10 15.34 -9.79
C GLY A 225 -20.48 14.69 -9.68
#